data_066c74b810ee50b4778af56fdfd1e932
#
_entry.id   066c74b810ee50b4778af56fdfd1e932
#
_cell.length_a   1.000
_cell.length_b   1.000
_cell.length_c   1.000
_cell.angle_alpha   90.00
_cell.angle_beta   90.00
_cell.angle_gamma   90.00
#
_symmetry.space_group_name_H-M   'P 1'
#
loop_
_entity.id
_entity.type
_entity.pdbx_description
1 polymer ?
#
loop_
_entity_poly.entity_id
_entity_poly.type
_entity_poly.pdbx_seq_one_letter_code
_entity_poly.pdbx_strand_id
1 'polypeptide(L)'
;MLHARELDRADSLEQARAAYEEAAKKLPQISDWLYLRAAGVTADSAARAAYFAKVHTGVARDRIRWTDAIARERTHDIAGAIRVYSGLGARLDALRLRVAPPADDAAKAAARKDLLTFISTSGNSGDTRDAISLFDKVFTTTTPAEELAIARAASKAGVPERAATAYSKALGARLGDVNDAFAYGSVLYRLRRYADAGGQFGKITGPPKLAAAAQYQGARAQVALGNTEAARTMLRSITTTFPTDTSAASALLFLADLATDENRDQDARQTLLALLKRFPKGRQATSARFGAGMIAYIQGDKRGAVAELDSLVARDSNGTEALAAAYWSGRSYALLGDKTKSKARWRWVIKEEPLSYYAVMAAKRLDTTLIASGSSSAPYPHVAAVDSATERVRALKDLGMDVEAGFEADRLFRDALSNPSRVVATASALAGGDQASRSIALGKRALDDIGRTPENYRLYFPVLERETIVSSSRENGLDPVLVAALIRQESNFNPAATSPAGARGLMQLMPDVGRSLASAKGIAPWNSDLLYDPATNIKLGTAHLSVLTRKYPEVVKALAAYNAGESRVEKWATKAGAADPEVFAERIPFVETRDYVRTILRNRAYYQALYPW
;
A
#
# COMPACT_ATOMS: atom_id res chain seq x y z
N MET A 1 29.25 -10.81 20.28
CA MET A 1 28.27 -10.82 19.19
C MET A 1 28.73 -10.02 17.96
N LEU A 2 29.09 -8.73 18.05
CA LEU A 2 29.59 -7.96 16.90
C LEU A 2 30.81 -8.60 16.27
N HIS A 3 31.81 -8.96 17.10
CA HIS A 3 33.01 -9.68 16.65
C HIS A 3 32.68 -11.01 15.93
N ALA A 4 31.70 -11.77 16.41
CA ALA A 4 31.26 -13.01 15.73
C ALA A 4 30.72 -12.74 14.32
N ARG A 5 29.98 -11.63 14.13
CA ARG A 5 29.46 -11.23 12.81
C ARG A 5 30.56 -10.73 11.87
N GLU A 6 31.56 -10.06 12.38
CA GLU A 6 32.76 -9.65 11.61
C GLU A 6 33.53 -10.87 11.09
N LEU A 7 33.74 -11.86 11.95
CA LEU A 7 34.40 -13.13 11.59
C LEU A 7 33.57 -13.91 10.56
N ASP A 8 32.23 -13.93 10.72
CA ASP A 8 31.32 -14.57 9.76
C ASP A 8 31.36 -13.91 8.39
N ARG A 9 31.36 -12.55 8.35
CA ARG A 9 31.53 -11.77 7.11
C ARG A 9 32.89 -11.96 6.44
N ALA A 10 33.94 -12.15 7.25
CA ALA A 10 35.29 -12.43 6.77
C ALA A 10 35.51 -13.89 6.38
N ASP A 11 34.43 -14.72 6.37
CA ASP A 11 34.45 -16.16 6.09
C ASP A 11 35.40 -16.98 7.00
N SER A 12 35.72 -16.43 8.21
CA SER A 12 36.49 -17.12 9.24
C SER A 12 35.57 -18.02 10.07
N LEU A 13 35.01 -19.06 9.44
CA LEU A 13 33.84 -19.81 9.92
C LEU A 13 34.05 -20.48 11.29
N GLU A 14 35.22 -21.10 11.51
CA GLU A 14 35.54 -21.75 12.80
C GLU A 14 35.61 -20.76 13.96
N GLN A 15 36.22 -19.58 13.71
CA GLN A 15 36.33 -18.52 14.73
C GLN A 15 34.94 -17.88 14.97
N ALA A 16 34.17 -17.68 13.91
CA ALA A 16 32.80 -17.19 14.01
C ALA A 16 31.91 -18.15 14.82
N ARG A 17 32.01 -19.45 14.58
CA ARG A 17 31.31 -20.49 15.34
C ARG A 17 31.60 -20.41 16.84
N ALA A 18 32.90 -20.38 17.22
CA ALA A 18 33.29 -20.29 18.62
C ALA A 18 32.79 -19.00 19.28
N ALA A 19 32.88 -17.89 18.57
CA ALA A 19 32.39 -16.60 19.06
C ALA A 19 30.87 -16.53 19.22
N TYR A 20 30.09 -17.16 18.32
CA TYR A 20 28.64 -17.28 18.47
C TYR A 20 28.28 -18.18 19.68
N GLU A 21 28.98 -19.29 19.88
CA GLU A 21 28.75 -20.17 21.03
C GLU A 21 29.07 -19.46 22.37
N GLU A 22 30.15 -18.70 22.44
CA GLU A 22 30.45 -17.90 23.62
C GLU A 22 29.41 -16.80 23.86
N ALA A 23 28.95 -16.14 22.81
CA ALA A 23 27.90 -15.15 22.90
C ALA A 23 26.57 -15.77 23.40
N ALA A 24 26.22 -17.00 22.97
CA ALA A 24 25.04 -17.72 23.42
C ALA A 24 25.04 -17.98 24.94
N LYS A 25 26.21 -18.25 25.53
CA LYS A 25 26.36 -18.44 26.98
C LYS A 25 26.15 -17.12 27.75
N LYS A 26 26.55 -16.00 27.18
CA LYS A 26 26.43 -14.65 27.79
C LYS A 26 25.08 -13.98 27.59
N LEU A 27 24.30 -14.41 26.59
CA LEU A 27 23.02 -13.83 26.18
C LEU A 27 21.92 -14.90 26.13
N PRO A 28 21.52 -15.47 27.29
CA PRO A 28 20.60 -16.62 27.34
C PRO A 28 19.24 -16.33 26.74
N GLN A 29 18.74 -15.08 26.80
CA GLN A 29 17.44 -14.66 26.27
C GLN A 29 17.32 -14.79 24.75
N ILE A 30 18.46 -14.80 24.01
CA ILE A 30 18.52 -14.95 22.55
C ILE A 30 19.45 -16.09 22.12
N SER A 31 19.84 -16.96 23.05
CA SER A 31 20.80 -18.05 22.80
C SER A 31 20.39 -18.96 21.64
N ASP A 32 19.10 -19.23 21.45
CA ASP A 32 18.58 -20.02 20.35
C ASP A 32 18.99 -19.47 18.98
N TRP A 33 18.89 -18.16 18.80
CA TRP A 33 19.31 -17.49 17.57
C TRP A 33 20.83 -17.55 17.36
N LEU A 34 21.59 -17.45 18.45
CA LEU A 34 23.05 -17.54 18.40
C LEU A 34 23.52 -18.97 18.10
N TYR A 35 22.83 -20.00 18.61
CA TYR A 35 23.08 -21.39 18.23
C TYR A 35 22.70 -21.65 16.76
N LEU A 36 21.63 -21.04 16.24
CA LEU A 36 21.33 -21.10 14.82
C LEU A 36 22.43 -20.45 13.96
N ARG A 37 22.98 -19.29 14.39
CA ARG A 37 24.11 -18.67 13.71
C ARG A 37 25.36 -19.55 13.75
N ALA A 38 25.68 -20.15 14.91
CA ALA A 38 26.77 -21.12 15.03
C ALA A 38 26.57 -22.33 14.10
N ALA A 39 25.35 -22.88 14.05
CA ALA A 39 25.00 -23.96 13.11
C ALA A 39 25.20 -23.55 11.66
N GLY A 40 24.79 -22.33 11.28
CA GLY A 40 24.89 -21.81 9.91
C GLY A 40 26.32 -21.67 9.37
N VAL A 41 27.31 -21.62 10.25
CA VAL A 41 28.75 -21.56 9.91
C VAL A 41 29.48 -22.88 10.18
N THR A 42 28.78 -23.96 10.54
CA THR A 42 29.38 -25.27 10.89
C THR A 42 29.28 -26.22 9.69
N ALA A 43 30.43 -26.69 9.20
CA ALA A 43 30.51 -27.59 8.05
C ALA A 43 30.07 -29.03 8.41
N ASP A 44 30.57 -29.55 9.55
CA ASP A 44 30.26 -30.90 10.00
C ASP A 44 28.78 -31.07 10.37
N SER A 45 28.11 -32.07 9.79
CA SER A 45 26.68 -32.26 9.96
C SER A 45 26.28 -32.72 11.36
N ALA A 46 27.14 -33.49 12.06
CA ALA A 46 26.87 -33.94 13.42
C ALA A 46 27.02 -32.81 14.42
N ALA A 47 28.09 -32.01 14.28
CA ALA A 47 28.28 -30.79 15.07
C ALA A 47 27.14 -29.77 14.84
N ARG A 48 26.67 -29.63 13.60
CA ARG A 48 25.51 -28.76 13.26
C ARG A 48 24.24 -29.24 13.94
N ALA A 49 23.98 -30.57 13.92
CA ALA A 49 22.83 -31.16 14.61
C ALA A 49 22.89 -30.95 16.14
N ALA A 50 24.08 -30.96 16.74
CA ALA A 50 24.26 -30.66 18.16
C ALA A 50 23.90 -29.23 18.53
N TYR A 51 24.11 -28.25 17.63
CA TYR A 51 23.61 -26.87 17.83
C TYR A 51 22.09 -26.80 17.67
N PHE A 52 21.50 -27.48 16.68
CA PHE A 52 20.04 -27.50 16.51
C PHE A 52 19.32 -28.10 17.71
N ALA A 53 19.93 -29.07 18.39
CA ALA A 53 19.38 -29.63 19.61
C ALA A 53 19.31 -28.63 20.79
N LYS A 54 20.09 -27.55 20.74
CA LYS A 54 20.06 -26.46 21.74
C LYS A 54 19.03 -25.39 21.43
N VAL A 55 18.27 -25.48 20.31
CA VAL A 55 17.26 -24.51 19.90
C VAL A 55 15.89 -24.93 20.42
N HIS A 56 15.30 -24.15 21.31
CA HIS A 56 14.08 -24.53 22.04
C HIS A 56 12.87 -23.65 21.72
N THR A 57 13.05 -22.35 21.39
CA THR A 57 11.94 -21.47 21.08
C THR A 57 11.29 -21.84 19.75
N GLY A 58 9.96 -21.79 19.67
CA GLY A 58 9.23 -22.14 18.46
C GLY A 58 9.63 -21.33 17.23
N VAL A 59 9.89 -20.02 17.42
CA VAL A 59 10.28 -19.11 16.34
C VAL A 59 11.64 -19.51 15.74
N ALA A 60 12.65 -19.71 16.58
CA ALA A 60 13.98 -20.12 16.13
C ALA A 60 13.96 -21.55 15.59
N ARG A 61 13.18 -22.46 16.20
CA ARG A 61 13.03 -23.85 15.75
C ARG A 61 12.48 -23.95 14.33
N ASP A 62 11.54 -23.09 13.96
CA ASP A 62 10.98 -23.03 12.61
C ASP A 62 12.05 -22.68 11.54
N ARG A 63 13.19 -22.13 11.97
CA ARG A 63 14.30 -21.75 11.08
C ARG A 63 15.39 -22.82 10.94
N ILE A 64 15.36 -23.89 11.73
CA ILE A 64 16.41 -24.93 11.73
C ILE A 64 16.66 -25.47 10.33
N ARG A 65 15.59 -25.90 9.61
CA ARG A 65 15.73 -26.47 8.27
C ARG A 65 16.26 -25.47 7.25
N TRP A 66 15.86 -24.19 7.35
CA TRP A 66 16.40 -23.12 6.52
C TRP A 66 17.88 -22.91 6.79
N THR A 67 18.28 -22.90 8.06
CA THR A 67 19.68 -22.76 8.46
C THR A 67 20.52 -23.96 7.99
N ASP A 68 20.00 -25.19 8.06
CA ASP A 68 20.67 -26.37 7.53
C ASP A 68 20.88 -26.30 6.01
N ALA A 69 19.85 -25.85 5.25
CA ALA A 69 19.99 -25.66 3.81
C ALA A 69 21.09 -24.64 3.46
N ILE A 70 21.09 -23.48 4.12
CA ILE A 70 22.08 -22.43 3.91
C ILE A 70 23.49 -22.91 4.31
N ALA A 71 23.63 -23.61 5.43
CA ALA A 71 24.90 -24.14 5.87
C ALA A 71 25.49 -25.15 4.85
N ARG A 72 24.65 -26.05 4.30
CA ARG A 72 25.04 -26.99 3.24
C ARG A 72 25.49 -26.28 1.98
N GLU A 73 24.77 -25.22 1.57
CA GLU A 73 25.15 -24.41 0.43
C GLU A 73 26.52 -23.75 0.64
N ARG A 74 26.76 -23.13 1.79
CA ARG A 74 28.06 -22.50 2.15
C ARG A 74 29.22 -23.51 2.20
N THR A 75 28.94 -24.73 2.56
CA THR A 75 29.94 -25.81 2.67
C THR A 75 30.02 -26.68 1.42
N HIS A 76 29.45 -26.23 0.32
CA HIS A 76 29.42 -26.89 -1.00
C HIS A 76 28.74 -28.26 -1.04
N ASP A 77 27.93 -28.65 -0.03
CA ASP A 77 27.01 -29.78 -0.11
C ASP A 77 25.75 -29.38 -0.90
N ILE A 78 25.92 -29.10 -2.18
CA ILE A 78 24.86 -28.59 -3.06
C ILE A 78 23.70 -29.60 -3.18
N ALA A 79 23.99 -30.89 -3.29
CA ALA A 79 22.97 -31.95 -3.36
C ALA A 79 22.14 -32.03 -2.07
N GLY A 80 22.79 -31.89 -0.91
CA GLY A 80 22.12 -31.84 0.39
C GLY A 80 21.25 -30.56 0.51
N ALA A 81 21.76 -29.41 0.12
CA ALA A 81 21.01 -28.15 0.14
C ALA A 81 19.73 -28.23 -0.75
N ILE A 82 19.84 -28.75 -1.97
CA ILE A 82 18.68 -28.96 -2.88
C ILE A 82 17.61 -29.85 -2.23
N ARG A 83 18.02 -30.97 -1.58
CA ARG A 83 17.06 -31.85 -0.88
C ARG A 83 16.33 -31.13 0.23
N VAL A 84 17.04 -30.34 1.03
CA VAL A 84 16.43 -29.61 2.17
C VAL A 84 15.51 -28.49 1.65
N TYR A 85 15.93 -27.68 0.69
CA TYR A 85 15.07 -26.65 0.07
C TYR A 85 13.81 -27.25 -0.57
N SER A 86 13.95 -28.37 -1.30
CA SER A 86 12.81 -29.08 -1.89
C SER A 86 11.83 -29.57 -0.80
N GLY A 87 12.34 -30.12 0.29
CA GLY A 87 11.54 -30.56 1.44
C GLY A 87 10.90 -29.42 2.25
N LEU A 88 11.39 -28.17 2.11
CA LEU A 88 10.79 -26.95 2.65
C LEU A 88 9.72 -26.36 1.72
N GLY A 89 9.59 -26.86 0.49
CA GLY A 89 8.79 -26.21 -0.55
C GLY A 89 9.44 -24.98 -1.16
N ALA A 90 10.69 -24.68 -0.83
CA ALA A 90 11.51 -23.59 -1.38
C ALA A 90 12.04 -23.96 -2.79
N ARG A 91 11.09 -24.12 -3.73
CA ARG A 91 11.36 -24.64 -5.07
C ARG A 91 12.31 -23.74 -5.85
N LEU A 92 12.20 -22.43 -5.68
CA LEU A 92 13.05 -21.47 -6.41
C LEU A 92 14.51 -21.57 -5.94
N ASP A 93 14.76 -21.70 -4.63
CA ASP A 93 16.12 -21.89 -4.09
C ASP A 93 16.74 -23.19 -4.59
N ALA A 94 15.96 -24.27 -4.62
CA ALA A 94 16.42 -25.55 -5.18
C ALA A 94 16.74 -25.43 -6.70
N LEU A 95 15.90 -24.72 -7.46
CA LEU A 95 16.13 -24.48 -8.89
C LEU A 95 17.37 -23.60 -9.13
N ARG A 96 17.58 -22.57 -8.32
CA ARG A 96 18.75 -21.70 -8.37
C ARG A 96 20.05 -22.51 -8.27
N LEU A 97 20.10 -23.47 -7.35
CA LEU A 97 21.28 -24.33 -7.17
C LEU A 97 21.45 -25.34 -8.32
N ARG A 98 20.37 -25.80 -8.93
CA ARG A 98 20.42 -26.73 -10.07
C ARG A 98 20.94 -26.12 -11.36
N VAL A 99 20.82 -24.81 -11.52
CA VAL A 99 21.33 -24.07 -12.71
C VAL A 99 22.72 -23.45 -12.49
N ALA A 100 23.21 -23.47 -11.24
CA ALA A 100 24.52 -22.92 -10.90
C ALA A 100 25.67 -23.82 -11.41
N PRO A 101 26.82 -23.27 -11.84
CA PRO A 101 28.00 -24.08 -12.16
C PRO A 101 28.43 -24.93 -10.94
N PRO A 102 28.88 -26.18 -11.14
CA PRO A 102 29.29 -26.82 -12.40
C PRO A 102 28.19 -27.72 -13.05
N ALA A 103 26.92 -27.32 -13.08
CA ALA A 103 25.85 -28.12 -13.69
C ALA A 103 26.17 -28.46 -15.16
N ASP A 104 25.97 -29.73 -15.53
CA ASP A 104 26.08 -30.18 -16.92
C ASP A 104 24.89 -29.71 -17.79
N ASP A 105 25.00 -29.84 -19.11
CA ASP A 105 23.99 -29.33 -20.03
C ASP A 105 22.64 -30.07 -19.90
N ALA A 106 22.64 -31.35 -19.53
CA ALA A 106 21.41 -32.12 -19.32
C ALA A 106 20.68 -31.65 -18.04
N ALA A 107 21.44 -31.44 -16.96
CA ALA A 107 20.91 -30.88 -15.72
C ALA A 107 20.35 -29.45 -15.92
N LYS A 108 21.06 -28.60 -16.68
CA LYS A 108 20.59 -27.25 -17.05
C LYS A 108 19.32 -27.30 -17.89
N ALA A 109 19.23 -28.18 -18.88
CA ALA A 109 18.04 -28.35 -19.71
C ALA A 109 16.81 -28.79 -18.90
N ALA A 110 17.00 -29.75 -17.98
CA ALA A 110 15.94 -30.18 -17.05
C ALA A 110 15.50 -29.03 -16.12
N ALA A 111 16.46 -28.31 -15.53
CA ALA A 111 16.17 -27.18 -14.67
C ALA A 111 15.51 -26.01 -15.41
N ARG A 112 15.84 -25.78 -16.69
CA ARG A 112 15.17 -24.81 -17.57
C ARG A 112 13.67 -25.11 -17.68
N LYS A 113 13.31 -26.37 -17.96
CA LYS A 113 11.90 -26.80 -18.05
C LYS A 113 11.17 -26.61 -16.73
N ASP A 114 11.80 -27.00 -15.62
CA ASP A 114 11.22 -26.87 -14.28
C ASP A 114 11.05 -25.40 -13.89
N LEU A 115 12.01 -24.52 -14.25
CA LEU A 115 11.95 -23.09 -13.97
C LEU A 115 10.84 -22.39 -14.79
N LEU A 116 10.67 -22.74 -16.07
CA LEU A 116 9.55 -22.27 -16.89
C LEU A 116 8.20 -22.71 -16.34
N THR A 117 8.13 -23.96 -15.87
CA THR A 117 6.93 -24.49 -15.19
C THR A 117 6.65 -23.69 -13.92
N PHE A 118 7.68 -23.42 -13.11
CA PHE A 118 7.56 -22.61 -11.90
C PHE A 118 7.08 -21.18 -12.22
N ILE A 119 7.69 -20.50 -13.18
CA ILE A 119 7.28 -19.16 -13.66
C ILE A 119 5.80 -19.16 -14.05
N SER A 120 5.34 -20.20 -14.75
CA SER A 120 3.97 -20.25 -15.27
C SER A 120 2.92 -20.60 -14.21
N THR A 121 3.31 -21.31 -13.15
CA THR A 121 2.39 -21.88 -12.15
C THR A 121 2.49 -21.25 -10.77
N SER A 122 3.50 -20.44 -10.50
CA SER A 122 3.65 -19.76 -9.20
C SER A 122 2.48 -18.81 -8.94
N GLY A 123 1.86 -18.94 -7.78
CA GLY A 123 0.85 -18.00 -7.29
C GLY A 123 1.41 -16.76 -6.59
N ASN A 124 2.73 -16.74 -6.32
CA ASN A 124 3.41 -15.65 -5.64
C ASN A 124 4.11 -14.74 -6.66
N SER A 125 3.73 -13.47 -6.71
CA SER A 125 4.33 -12.51 -7.64
C SER A 125 5.81 -12.21 -7.35
N GLY A 126 6.25 -12.30 -6.09
CA GLY A 126 7.65 -12.16 -5.69
C GLY A 126 8.50 -13.27 -6.28
N ASP A 127 8.15 -14.52 -5.97
CA ASP A 127 8.84 -15.71 -6.46
C ASP A 127 8.86 -15.77 -7.99
N THR A 128 7.77 -15.33 -8.64
CA THR A 128 7.71 -15.27 -10.11
C THR A 128 8.68 -14.25 -10.68
N ARG A 129 8.83 -13.07 -10.07
CA ARG A 129 9.83 -12.07 -10.49
C ARG A 129 11.24 -12.60 -10.36
N ASP A 130 11.54 -13.22 -9.23
CA ASP A 130 12.88 -13.76 -8.95
C ASP A 130 13.20 -14.94 -9.90
N ALA A 131 12.20 -15.78 -10.20
CA ALA A 131 12.34 -16.86 -11.16
C ALA A 131 12.58 -16.37 -12.59
N ILE A 132 11.88 -15.31 -13.03
CA ILE A 132 12.11 -14.67 -14.33
C ILE A 132 13.51 -14.07 -14.37
N SER A 133 13.93 -13.37 -13.33
CA SER A 133 15.28 -12.80 -13.22
C SER A 133 16.36 -13.88 -13.29
N LEU A 134 16.17 -14.99 -12.58
CA LEU A 134 17.07 -16.15 -12.63
C LEU A 134 17.12 -16.76 -14.05
N PHE A 135 15.95 -16.91 -14.69
CA PHE A 135 15.84 -17.47 -16.03
C PHE A 135 16.61 -16.61 -17.04
N ASP A 136 16.37 -15.29 -17.03
CA ASP A 136 17.01 -14.35 -17.95
C ASP A 136 18.54 -14.25 -17.74
N LYS A 137 19.01 -14.45 -16.49
CA LYS A 137 20.44 -14.50 -16.16
C LYS A 137 21.14 -15.74 -16.71
N VAL A 138 20.46 -16.89 -16.70
CA VAL A 138 21.06 -18.18 -17.03
C VAL A 138 20.84 -18.55 -18.51
N PHE A 139 19.70 -18.22 -19.08
CA PHE A 139 19.28 -18.63 -20.41
C PHE A 139 19.13 -17.45 -21.36
N THR A 140 20.17 -17.17 -22.15
CA THR A 140 20.23 -16.01 -23.06
C THR A 140 19.38 -16.19 -24.32
N THR A 141 19.06 -17.42 -24.70
CA THR A 141 18.26 -17.73 -25.91
C THR A 141 16.91 -18.32 -25.49
N THR A 142 15.85 -17.86 -26.12
CA THR A 142 14.46 -18.27 -25.81
C THR A 142 13.71 -18.57 -27.10
N THR A 143 12.80 -19.54 -27.05
CA THR A 143 11.83 -19.80 -28.10
C THR A 143 10.62 -18.87 -27.96
N PRO A 144 9.87 -18.58 -29.03
CA PRO A 144 8.64 -17.78 -28.95
C PRO A 144 7.59 -18.36 -28.00
N ALA A 145 7.54 -19.68 -27.81
CA ALA A 145 6.62 -20.34 -26.88
C ALA A 145 7.02 -20.09 -25.41
N GLU A 146 8.31 -20.13 -25.11
CA GLU A 146 8.83 -19.76 -23.79
C GLU A 146 8.57 -18.28 -23.49
N GLU A 147 8.78 -17.40 -24.48
CA GLU A 147 8.49 -15.97 -24.33
C GLU A 147 7.00 -15.72 -24.07
N LEU A 148 6.10 -16.47 -24.71
CA LEU A 148 4.65 -16.34 -24.40
C LEU A 148 4.34 -16.73 -22.96
N ALA A 149 4.93 -17.81 -22.46
CA ALA A 149 4.77 -18.23 -21.06
C ALA A 149 5.31 -17.17 -20.08
N ILE A 150 6.52 -16.66 -20.37
CA ILE A 150 7.14 -15.60 -19.57
C ILE A 150 6.31 -14.31 -19.63
N ALA A 151 5.79 -13.92 -20.81
CA ALA A 151 4.98 -12.72 -20.97
C ALA A 151 3.73 -12.74 -20.09
N ARG A 152 3.00 -13.85 -20.09
CA ARG A 152 1.80 -14.05 -19.26
C ARG A 152 2.13 -13.98 -17.77
N ALA A 153 3.22 -14.62 -17.35
CA ALA A 153 3.66 -14.62 -15.96
C ALA A 153 4.17 -13.24 -15.52
N ALA A 154 5.05 -12.60 -16.29
CA ALA A 154 5.62 -11.29 -16.02
C ALA A 154 4.54 -10.19 -15.94
N SER A 155 3.52 -10.27 -16.84
CA SER A 155 2.37 -9.35 -16.80
C SER A 155 1.61 -9.41 -15.48
N LYS A 156 1.39 -10.63 -14.94
CA LYS A 156 0.73 -10.86 -13.65
C LYS A 156 1.62 -10.48 -12.46
N ALA A 157 2.91 -10.78 -12.56
CA ALA A 157 3.88 -10.52 -11.49
C ALA A 157 4.32 -9.06 -11.38
N GLY A 158 3.86 -8.18 -12.28
CA GLY A 158 4.19 -6.75 -12.25
C GLY A 158 5.60 -6.43 -12.76
N VAL A 159 6.07 -7.15 -13.79
CA VAL A 159 7.34 -6.90 -14.51
C VAL A 159 7.01 -6.44 -15.94
N PRO A 160 6.50 -5.19 -16.12
CA PRO A 160 5.91 -4.78 -17.38
C PRO A 160 6.92 -4.68 -18.53
N GLU A 161 8.17 -4.28 -18.29
CA GLU A 161 9.21 -4.18 -19.33
C GLU A 161 9.52 -5.56 -19.91
N ARG A 162 9.71 -6.55 -19.02
CA ARG A 162 9.99 -7.93 -19.46
C ARG A 162 8.78 -8.55 -20.16
N ALA A 163 7.56 -8.28 -19.64
CA ALA A 163 6.32 -8.71 -20.28
C ALA A 163 6.15 -8.12 -21.68
N ALA A 164 6.43 -6.83 -21.88
CA ALA A 164 6.32 -6.17 -23.17
C ALA A 164 7.28 -6.78 -24.20
N THR A 165 8.54 -6.99 -23.82
CA THR A 165 9.54 -7.64 -24.67
C THR A 165 9.10 -9.04 -25.07
N ALA A 166 8.62 -9.82 -24.10
CA ALA A 166 8.20 -11.19 -24.32
C ALA A 166 6.95 -11.29 -25.22
N TYR A 167 5.92 -10.46 -24.96
CA TYR A 167 4.74 -10.40 -25.84
C TYR A 167 5.12 -9.97 -27.26
N SER A 168 6.00 -8.99 -27.43
CA SER A 168 6.45 -8.54 -28.75
C SER A 168 7.06 -9.68 -29.55
N LYS A 169 7.93 -10.49 -28.94
CA LYS A 169 8.56 -11.64 -29.59
C LYS A 169 7.54 -12.74 -29.92
N ALA A 170 6.70 -13.11 -28.95
CA ALA A 170 5.73 -14.19 -29.11
C ALA A 170 4.67 -13.86 -30.17
N LEU A 171 4.04 -12.69 -30.07
CA LEU A 171 3.01 -12.24 -31.02
C LEU A 171 3.59 -11.94 -32.41
N GLY A 172 4.83 -11.45 -32.48
CA GLY A 172 5.58 -11.30 -33.74
C GLY A 172 5.78 -12.63 -34.45
N ALA A 173 5.98 -13.71 -33.72
CA ALA A 173 6.03 -15.07 -34.23
C ALA A 173 4.65 -15.71 -34.45
N ARG A 174 3.55 -14.93 -34.32
CA ARG A 174 2.15 -15.37 -34.44
C ARG A 174 1.75 -16.41 -33.40
N LEU A 175 2.41 -16.43 -32.25
CA LEU A 175 2.00 -17.22 -31.08
C LEU A 175 1.21 -16.35 -30.12
N GLY A 176 0.23 -16.98 -29.45
CA GLY A 176 -0.71 -16.28 -28.59
C GLY A 176 -2.07 -16.06 -29.24
N ASP A 177 -3.01 -15.63 -28.43
CA ASP A 177 -4.40 -15.37 -28.84
C ASP A 177 -4.78 -13.89 -28.68
N VAL A 178 -6.05 -13.58 -28.92
CA VAL A 178 -6.56 -12.21 -28.80
C VAL A 178 -6.52 -11.67 -27.36
N ASN A 179 -6.54 -12.56 -26.35
CA ASN A 179 -6.39 -12.15 -24.94
C ASN A 179 -4.93 -11.76 -24.66
N ASP A 180 -3.97 -12.43 -25.28
CA ASP A 180 -2.56 -12.07 -25.19
C ASP A 180 -2.29 -10.71 -25.86
N ALA A 181 -2.93 -10.45 -27.00
CA ALA A 181 -2.88 -9.14 -27.64
C ALA A 181 -3.46 -8.03 -26.75
N PHE A 182 -4.56 -8.30 -26.07
CA PHE A 182 -5.16 -7.37 -25.09
C PHE A 182 -4.26 -7.16 -23.88
N ALA A 183 -3.66 -8.24 -23.34
CA ALA A 183 -2.72 -8.17 -22.24
C ALA A 183 -1.47 -7.36 -22.62
N TYR A 184 -0.95 -7.55 -23.84
CA TYR A 184 0.17 -6.75 -24.38
C TYR A 184 -0.17 -5.27 -24.45
N GLY A 185 -1.33 -4.89 -25.02
CA GLY A 185 -1.81 -3.51 -25.00
C GLY A 185 -1.90 -2.92 -23.59
N SER A 186 -2.37 -3.72 -22.63
CA SER A 186 -2.48 -3.32 -21.22
C SER A 186 -1.10 -3.13 -20.56
N VAL A 187 -0.11 -3.95 -20.90
CA VAL A 187 1.28 -3.80 -20.46
C VAL A 187 1.89 -2.52 -21.02
N LEU A 188 1.73 -2.27 -22.33
CA LEU A 188 2.20 -1.04 -22.97
C LEU A 188 1.58 0.21 -22.34
N TYR A 189 0.29 0.17 -21.99
CA TYR A 189 -0.38 1.26 -21.29
C TYR A 189 0.25 1.53 -19.91
N ARG A 190 0.56 0.49 -19.13
CA ARG A 190 1.25 0.62 -17.84
C ARG A 190 2.65 1.23 -17.99
N LEU A 191 3.34 0.92 -19.08
CA LEU A 191 4.64 1.49 -19.44
C LEU A 191 4.55 2.92 -19.99
N ARG A 192 3.37 3.53 -20.01
CA ARG A 192 3.07 4.84 -20.60
C ARG A 192 3.38 4.92 -22.10
N ARG A 193 3.51 3.78 -22.79
CA ARG A 193 3.63 3.68 -24.25
C ARG A 193 2.24 3.75 -24.88
N TYR A 194 1.57 4.88 -24.70
CA TYR A 194 0.14 5.02 -24.99
C TYR A 194 -0.18 4.88 -26.49
N ALA A 195 0.67 5.37 -27.37
CA ALA A 195 0.48 5.21 -28.81
C ALA A 195 0.52 3.74 -29.23
N ASP A 196 1.53 3.00 -28.76
CA ASP A 196 1.67 1.57 -29.02
C ASP A 196 0.50 0.76 -28.43
N ALA A 197 0.10 1.11 -27.19
CA ALA A 197 -1.06 0.50 -26.54
C ALA A 197 -2.33 0.71 -27.37
N GLY A 198 -2.60 1.93 -27.80
CA GLY A 198 -3.74 2.27 -28.67
C GLY A 198 -3.73 1.47 -29.97
N GLY A 199 -2.55 1.35 -30.60
CA GLY A 199 -2.36 0.55 -31.80
C GLY A 199 -2.63 -0.95 -31.59
N GLN A 200 -2.25 -1.51 -30.43
CA GLN A 200 -2.58 -2.92 -30.10
C GLN A 200 -4.06 -3.12 -29.83
N PHE A 201 -4.69 -2.25 -29.06
CA PHE A 201 -6.13 -2.32 -28.79
C PHE A 201 -6.96 -2.16 -30.08
N GLY A 202 -6.54 -1.30 -31.01
CA GLY A 202 -7.20 -1.11 -32.31
C GLY A 202 -7.22 -2.34 -33.22
N LYS A 203 -6.32 -3.30 -33.03
CA LYS A 203 -6.30 -4.57 -33.77
C LYS A 203 -7.32 -5.59 -33.26
N ILE A 204 -7.95 -5.36 -32.10
CA ILE A 204 -8.86 -6.31 -31.45
C ILE A 204 -10.29 -6.00 -31.89
N THR A 205 -10.78 -6.72 -32.90
CA THR A 205 -12.12 -6.53 -33.49
C THR A 205 -13.15 -7.57 -33.02
N GLY A 206 -12.74 -8.56 -32.26
CA GLY A 206 -13.60 -9.60 -31.69
C GLY A 206 -12.86 -10.47 -30.69
N PRO A 207 -13.56 -11.29 -29.89
CA PRO A 207 -15.04 -11.36 -29.72
C PRO A 207 -15.67 -10.05 -29.21
N PRO A 208 -16.98 -9.83 -29.39
CA PRO A 208 -17.62 -8.52 -29.12
C PRO A 208 -17.30 -7.92 -27.75
N LYS A 209 -17.33 -8.73 -26.70
CA LYS A 209 -16.99 -8.30 -25.33
C LYS A 209 -15.55 -7.82 -25.22
N LEU A 210 -14.60 -8.50 -25.86
CA LEU A 210 -13.19 -8.13 -25.84
C LEU A 210 -12.93 -6.92 -26.71
N ALA A 211 -13.59 -6.82 -27.88
CA ALA A 211 -13.53 -5.65 -28.75
C ALA A 211 -14.03 -4.39 -28.04
N ALA A 212 -15.16 -4.47 -27.31
CA ALA A 212 -15.69 -3.37 -26.51
C ALA A 212 -14.68 -2.93 -25.41
N ALA A 213 -14.09 -3.90 -24.70
CA ALA A 213 -13.06 -3.63 -23.70
C ALA A 213 -11.80 -3.00 -24.33
N ALA A 214 -11.37 -3.49 -25.49
CA ALA A 214 -10.21 -2.97 -26.21
C ALA A 214 -10.44 -1.53 -26.68
N GLN A 215 -11.60 -1.23 -27.25
CA GLN A 215 -11.96 0.14 -27.63
C GLN A 215 -12.00 1.08 -26.42
N TYR A 216 -12.49 0.61 -25.26
CA TYR A 216 -12.47 1.39 -24.02
C TYR A 216 -11.04 1.69 -23.55
N GLN A 217 -10.15 0.70 -23.58
CA GLN A 217 -8.73 0.92 -23.24
C GLN A 217 -8.03 1.80 -24.27
N GLY A 218 -8.36 1.67 -25.55
CA GLY A 218 -7.90 2.56 -26.61
C GLY A 218 -8.29 4.02 -26.37
N ALA A 219 -9.55 4.26 -25.98
CA ALA A 219 -10.03 5.60 -25.60
C ALA A 219 -9.23 6.16 -24.39
N ARG A 220 -8.95 5.35 -23.40
CA ARG A 220 -8.08 5.75 -22.27
C ARG A 220 -6.67 6.13 -22.73
N ALA A 221 -6.12 5.38 -23.67
CA ALA A 221 -4.81 5.69 -24.26
C ALA A 221 -4.83 7.02 -25.02
N GLN A 222 -5.93 7.33 -25.74
CA GLN A 222 -6.09 8.62 -26.42
C GLN A 222 -6.15 9.80 -25.43
N VAL A 223 -6.86 9.65 -24.30
CA VAL A 223 -6.86 10.69 -23.25
C VAL A 223 -5.46 10.91 -22.70
N ALA A 224 -4.71 9.82 -22.45
CA ALA A 224 -3.34 9.91 -21.94
C ALA A 224 -2.35 10.58 -22.94
N LEU A 225 -2.68 10.54 -24.24
CA LEU A 225 -1.96 11.27 -25.31
C LEU A 225 -2.44 12.73 -25.46
N GLY A 226 -3.47 13.16 -24.73
CA GLY A 226 -4.08 14.49 -24.88
C GLY A 226 -5.15 14.57 -25.98
N ASN A 227 -5.46 13.48 -26.68
CA ASN A 227 -6.41 13.42 -27.79
C ASN A 227 -7.84 13.21 -27.29
N THR A 228 -8.35 14.13 -26.45
CA THR A 228 -9.64 13.98 -25.74
C THR A 228 -10.84 13.83 -26.68
N GLU A 229 -10.86 14.52 -27.82
CA GLU A 229 -11.98 14.40 -28.79
C GLU A 229 -12.00 13.04 -29.49
N ALA A 230 -10.84 12.50 -29.86
CA ALA A 230 -10.76 11.14 -30.39
C ALA A 230 -11.27 10.12 -29.37
N ALA A 231 -10.88 10.28 -28.10
CA ALA A 231 -11.37 9.42 -27.01
C ALA A 231 -12.88 9.51 -26.86
N ARG A 232 -13.49 10.71 -26.91
CA ARG A 232 -14.95 10.89 -26.85
C ARG A 232 -15.66 10.16 -27.97
N THR A 233 -15.14 10.29 -29.20
CA THR A 233 -15.70 9.60 -30.35
C THR A 233 -15.68 8.09 -30.15
N MET A 234 -14.56 7.53 -29.69
CA MET A 234 -14.45 6.11 -29.35
C MET A 234 -15.42 5.70 -28.25
N LEU A 235 -15.52 6.47 -27.16
CA LEU A 235 -16.42 6.19 -26.04
C LEU A 235 -17.91 6.21 -26.48
N ARG A 236 -18.31 7.18 -27.30
CA ARG A 236 -19.67 7.24 -27.87
C ARG A 236 -19.95 6.02 -28.76
N SER A 237 -18.99 5.64 -29.61
CA SER A 237 -19.11 4.44 -30.44
C SER A 237 -19.35 3.19 -29.64
N ILE A 238 -18.64 3.01 -28.48
CA ILE A 238 -18.88 1.86 -27.59
C ILE A 238 -20.35 1.84 -27.12
N THR A 239 -20.93 2.98 -26.77
CA THR A 239 -22.30 3.06 -26.25
C THR A 239 -23.36 2.70 -27.28
N THR A 240 -23.06 2.84 -28.58
CA THR A 240 -23.96 2.51 -29.70
C THR A 240 -23.73 1.12 -30.26
N THR A 241 -22.46 0.71 -30.40
CA THR A 241 -22.06 -0.59 -30.99
C THR A 241 -22.27 -1.76 -30.01
N PHE A 242 -22.02 -1.52 -28.72
CA PHE A 242 -22.10 -2.55 -27.67
C PHE A 242 -23.07 -2.12 -26.55
N PRO A 243 -24.37 -1.87 -26.89
CA PRO A 243 -25.30 -1.17 -26.02
C PRO A 243 -25.60 -1.85 -24.68
N THR A 244 -25.42 -3.13 -24.55
CA THR A 244 -25.70 -3.91 -23.33
C THR A 244 -24.43 -4.37 -22.61
N ASP A 245 -23.24 -4.13 -23.21
CA ASP A 245 -21.98 -4.51 -22.62
C ASP A 245 -21.60 -3.61 -21.43
N THR A 246 -20.89 -4.17 -20.46
CA THR A 246 -20.36 -3.42 -19.30
C THR A 246 -19.40 -2.31 -19.71
N SER A 247 -18.74 -2.44 -20.86
CA SER A 247 -17.87 -1.40 -21.42
C SER A 247 -18.68 -0.15 -21.82
N ALA A 248 -19.95 -0.28 -22.20
CA ALA A 248 -20.81 0.88 -22.48
C ALA A 248 -21.13 1.66 -21.19
N ALA A 249 -21.35 0.97 -20.06
CA ALA A 249 -21.50 1.64 -18.78
C ALA A 249 -20.21 2.36 -18.35
N SER A 250 -19.04 1.71 -18.54
CA SER A 250 -17.74 2.32 -18.29
C SER A 250 -17.47 3.52 -19.21
N ALA A 251 -17.88 3.44 -20.47
CA ALA A 251 -17.74 4.53 -21.43
C ALA A 251 -18.61 5.73 -21.07
N LEU A 252 -19.87 5.51 -20.64
CA LEU A 252 -20.74 6.60 -20.15
C LEU A 252 -20.16 7.26 -18.90
N LEU A 253 -19.66 6.48 -17.94
CA LEU A 253 -19.04 7.04 -16.74
C LEU A 253 -17.82 7.89 -17.12
N PHE A 254 -16.96 7.40 -17.99
CA PHE A 254 -15.78 8.14 -18.43
C PHE A 254 -16.12 9.39 -19.25
N LEU A 255 -17.16 9.36 -20.06
CA LEU A 255 -17.69 10.56 -20.75
C LEU A 255 -18.15 11.63 -19.75
N ALA A 256 -18.79 11.22 -18.66
CA ALA A 256 -19.19 12.13 -17.58
C ALA A 256 -17.98 12.70 -16.84
N ASP A 257 -16.95 11.89 -16.56
CA ASP A 257 -15.71 12.34 -15.95
C ASP A 257 -15.00 13.40 -16.83
N LEU A 258 -14.89 13.14 -18.15
CA LEU A 258 -14.32 14.10 -19.10
C LEU A 258 -15.12 15.42 -19.15
N ALA A 259 -16.44 15.34 -19.07
CA ALA A 259 -17.29 16.54 -19.02
C ALA A 259 -17.07 17.32 -17.70
N THR A 260 -16.95 16.59 -16.57
CA THR A 260 -16.64 17.19 -15.27
C THR A 260 -15.26 17.88 -15.28
N ASP A 261 -14.27 17.26 -15.93
CA ASP A 261 -12.93 17.83 -16.04
C ASP A 261 -12.88 19.14 -16.84
N GLU A 262 -13.83 19.31 -17.73
CA GLU A 262 -14.00 20.53 -18.55
C GLU A 262 -15.02 21.53 -17.97
N ASN A 263 -15.43 21.35 -16.71
CA ASN A 263 -16.45 22.17 -16.04
C ASN A 263 -17.82 22.16 -16.74
N ARG A 264 -18.14 21.10 -17.51
CA ARG A 264 -19.43 20.86 -18.15
C ARG A 264 -20.31 19.97 -17.27
N ASP A 265 -20.53 20.41 -16.03
CA ASP A 265 -21.24 19.63 -14.99
C ASP A 265 -22.66 19.23 -15.42
N GLN A 266 -23.37 20.06 -16.22
CA GLN A 266 -24.71 19.70 -16.71
C GLN A 266 -24.65 18.51 -17.66
N ASP A 267 -23.72 18.48 -18.60
CA ASP A 267 -23.53 17.37 -19.53
C ASP A 267 -23.12 16.10 -18.79
N ALA A 268 -22.23 16.26 -17.81
CA ALA A 268 -21.81 15.16 -16.94
C ALA A 268 -23.00 14.55 -16.22
N ARG A 269 -23.84 15.37 -15.58
CA ARG A 269 -25.04 14.89 -14.88
C ARG A 269 -26.01 14.17 -15.80
N GLN A 270 -26.30 14.74 -16.99
CA GLN A 270 -27.17 14.08 -17.97
C GLN A 270 -26.63 12.72 -18.40
N THR A 271 -25.33 12.61 -18.63
CA THR A 271 -24.65 11.36 -18.99
C THR A 271 -24.75 10.32 -17.86
N LEU A 272 -24.55 10.74 -16.60
CA LEU A 272 -24.68 9.88 -15.42
C LEU A 272 -26.12 9.37 -15.26
N LEU A 273 -27.13 10.23 -15.44
CA LEU A 273 -28.54 9.84 -15.39
C LEU A 273 -28.91 8.86 -16.53
N ALA A 274 -28.35 9.07 -17.73
CA ALA A 274 -28.51 8.14 -18.85
C ALA A 274 -27.86 6.76 -18.54
N LEU A 275 -26.69 6.75 -17.89
CA LEU A 275 -26.06 5.52 -17.40
C LEU A 275 -26.98 4.81 -16.41
N LEU A 276 -27.52 5.51 -15.43
CA LEU A 276 -28.40 4.96 -14.40
C LEU A 276 -29.71 4.40 -14.95
N LYS A 277 -30.28 5.04 -15.96
CA LYS A 277 -31.48 4.56 -16.68
C LYS A 277 -31.19 3.23 -17.39
N ARG A 278 -29.99 3.10 -18.01
CA ARG A 278 -29.65 1.94 -18.84
C ARG A 278 -29.06 0.79 -18.04
N PHE A 279 -28.23 1.10 -17.01
CA PHE A 279 -27.51 0.14 -16.18
C PHE A 279 -27.76 0.37 -14.67
N PRO A 280 -29.02 0.29 -14.18
CA PRO A 280 -29.39 0.69 -12.83
C PRO A 280 -28.76 -0.17 -11.72
N LYS A 281 -28.31 -1.38 -12.04
CA LYS A 281 -27.64 -2.34 -11.14
C LYS A 281 -26.18 -2.64 -11.56
N GLY A 282 -25.68 -1.93 -12.57
CA GLY A 282 -24.30 -2.10 -13.03
C GLY A 282 -23.29 -1.66 -11.97
N ARG A 283 -22.09 -2.21 -12.04
CA ARG A 283 -20.98 -1.85 -11.14
C ARG A 283 -20.71 -0.34 -11.10
N GLN A 284 -20.93 0.36 -12.22
CA GLN A 284 -20.74 1.81 -12.36
C GLN A 284 -21.89 2.63 -11.76
N ALA A 285 -23.02 2.00 -11.42
CA ALA A 285 -24.21 2.72 -10.96
C ALA A 285 -24.00 3.41 -9.60
N THR A 286 -23.20 2.84 -8.71
CA THR A 286 -22.87 3.45 -7.42
C THR A 286 -22.14 4.78 -7.62
N SER A 287 -21.04 4.78 -8.37
CA SER A 287 -20.29 6.01 -8.69
C SER A 287 -21.12 7.00 -9.51
N ALA A 288 -21.98 6.53 -10.42
CA ALA A 288 -22.85 7.39 -11.20
C ALA A 288 -23.91 8.11 -10.34
N ARG A 289 -24.53 7.42 -9.36
CA ARG A 289 -25.47 8.05 -8.41
C ARG A 289 -24.78 9.07 -7.55
N PHE A 290 -23.61 8.71 -7.01
CA PHE A 290 -22.86 9.64 -6.21
C PHE A 290 -22.47 10.90 -7.01
N GLY A 291 -21.92 10.73 -8.22
CA GLY A 291 -21.55 11.83 -9.10
C GLY A 291 -22.75 12.72 -9.49
N ALA A 292 -23.88 12.10 -9.88
CA ALA A 292 -25.11 12.85 -10.24
C ALA A 292 -25.66 13.63 -9.04
N GLY A 293 -25.66 13.01 -7.84
CA GLY A 293 -26.07 13.66 -6.59
C GLY A 293 -25.17 14.81 -6.19
N MET A 294 -23.85 14.64 -6.30
CA MET A 294 -22.88 15.71 -6.00
C MET A 294 -22.99 16.89 -6.99
N ILE A 295 -23.15 16.62 -8.27
CA ILE A 295 -23.34 17.67 -9.27
C ILE A 295 -24.66 18.41 -8.99
N ALA A 296 -25.74 17.70 -8.68
CA ALA A 296 -27.02 18.30 -8.29
C ALA A 296 -26.86 19.22 -7.06
N TYR A 297 -26.12 18.74 -6.03
CA TYR A 297 -25.81 19.54 -4.84
C TYR A 297 -25.08 20.85 -5.19
N ILE A 298 -24.03 20.77 -6.01
CA ILE A 298 -23.22 21.90 -6.43
C ILE A 298 -24.04 22.92 -7.27
N GLN A 299 -24.95 22.43 -8.11
CA GLN A 299 -25.84 23.24 -8.92
C GLN A 299 -27.03 23.83 -8.14
N GLY A 300 -27.15 23.52 -6.84
CA GLY A 300 -28.26 23.99 -6.01
C GLY A 300 -29.58 23.22 -6.16
N ASP A 301 -29.60 22.15 -6.97
CA ASP A 301 -30.73 21.21 -7.05
C ASP A 301 -30.72 20.26 -5.84
N LYS A 302 -31.16 20.78 -4.71
CA LYS A 302 -31.12 20.07 -3.42
C LYS A 302 -32.03 18.84 -3.42
N ARG A 303 -33.18 18.88 -4.14
CA ARG A 303 -34.11 17.74 -4.23
C ARG A 303 -33.53 16.63 -5.11
N GLY A 304 -32.95 16.99 -6.25
CA GLY A 304 -32.23 16.03 -7.10
C GLY A 304 -31.03 15.39 -6.39
N ALA A 305 -30.27 16.19 -5.61
CA ALA A 305 -29.18 15.66 -4.79
C ALA A 305 -29.69 14.59 -3.80
N VAL A 306 -30.74 14.91 -3.03
CA VAL A 306 -31.34 13.94 -2.08
C VAL A 306 -31.81 12.68 -2.80
N ALA A 307 -32.51 12.81 -3.95
CA ALA A 307 -33.05 11.67 -4.67
C ALA A 307 -31.97 10.65 -5.08
N GLU A 308 -30.86 11.13 -5.65
CA GLU A 308 -29.76 10.25 -6.07
C GLU A 308 -28.96 9.69 -4.88
N LEU A 309 -28.62 10.55 -3.91
CA LEU A 309 -27.80 10.13 -2.76
C LEU A 309 -28.55 9.16 -1.84
N ASP A 310 -29.84 9.40 -1.56
CA ASP A 310 -30.65 8.48 -0.77
C ASP A 310 -30.91 7.16 -1.49
N SER A 311 -31.09 7.21 -2.82
CA SER A 311 -31.18 6.00 -3.65
C SER A 311 -29.91 5.16 -3.57
N LEU A 312 -28.73 5.80 -3.50
CA LEU A 312 -27.46 5.10 -3.32
C LEU A 312 -27.42 4.40 -1.95
N VAL A 313 -27.69 5.14 -0.87
CA VAL A 313 -27.69 4.58 0.51
C VAL A 313 -28.65 3.40 0.65
N ALA A 314 -29.82 3.50 0.03
CA ALA A 314 -30.83 2.44 0.10
C ALA A 314 -30.44 1.15 -0.68
N ARG A 315 -29.60 1.26 -1.70
CA ARG A 315 -29.21 0.14 -2.57
C ARG A 315 -27.89 -0.52 -2.19
N ASP A 316 -26.97 0.26 -1.64
CA ASP A 316 -25.60 -0.15 -1.31
C ASP A 316 -25.19 0.51 0.02
N SER A 317 -25.68 -0.05 1.11
CA SER A 317 -25.45 0.53 2.45
C SER A 317 -24.07 0.26 3.03
N ASN A 318 -23.26 -0.64 2.44
CA ASN A 318 -22.05 -1.16 3.07
C ASN A 318 -20.74 -0.58 2.49
N GLY A 319 -20.84 0.33 1.51
CA GLY A 319 -19.65 0.89 0.82
C GLY A 319 -19.23 2.27 1.34
N THR A 320 -18.00 2.65 1.06
CA THR A 320 -17.47 4.01 1.35
C THR A 320 -18.30 5.08 0.66
N GLU A 321 -18.79 4.82 -0.55
CA GLU A 321 -19.68 5.71 -1.29
C GLU A 321 -21.02 5.90 -0.57
N ALA A 322 -21.53 4.89 0.15
CA ALA A 322 -22.77 5.02 0.94
C ALA A 322 -22.59 5.99 2.11
N LEU A 323 -21.44 5.95 2.79
CA LEU A 323 -21.12 6.91 3.85
C LEU A 323 -21.03 8.34 3.31
N ALA A 324 -20.37 8.52 2.16
CA ALA A 324 -20.30 9.78 1.45
C ALA A 324 -21.71 10.27 1.06
N ALA A 325 -22.50 9.41 0.44
CA ALA A 325 -23.86 9.73 0.02
C ALA A 325 -24.75 10.12 1.20
N ALA A 326 -24.71 9.39 2.30
CA ALA A 326 -25.48 9.71 3.50
C ALA A 326 -25.06 11.05 4.10
N TYR A 327 -23.74 11.34 4.16
CA TYR A 327 -23.26 12.63 4.63
C TYR A 327 -23.77 13.79 3.76
N TRP A 328 -23.64 13.68 2.43
CA TRP A 328 -24.06 14.73 1.50
C TRP A 328 -25.59 14.83 1.36
N SER A 329 -26.31 13.71 1.50
CA SER A 329 -27.78 13.73 1.65
C SER A 329 -28.19 14.51 2.90
N GLY A 330 -27.51 14.29 4.03
CA GLY A 330 -27.68 15.06 5.25
C GLY A 330 -27.47 16.56 5.05
N ARG A 331 -26.41 16.97 4.30
CA ARG A 331 -26.19 18.38 3.92
C ARG A 331 -27.30 18.93 3.05
N SER A 332 -27.78 18.14 2.09
CA SER A 332 -28.87 18.52 1.19
C SER A 332 -30.19 18.72 1.94
N TYR A 333 -30.52 17.81 2.87
CA TYR A 333 -31.67 17.97 3.76
C TYR A 333 -31.56 19.22 4.65
N ALA A 334 -30.39 19.52 5.18
CA ALA A 334 -30.17 20.75 5.95
C ALA A 334 -30.47 22.02 5.13
N LEU A 335 -30.04 22.03 3.87
CA LEU A 335 -30.32 23.13 2.94
C LEU A 335 -31.80 23.21 2.51
N LEU A 336 -32.57 22.12 2.61
CA LEU A 336 -34.01 22.07 2.41
C LEU A 336 -34.81 22.46 3.69
N GLY A 337 -34.14 22.66 4.81
CA GLY A 337 -34.77 22.95 6.10
C GLY A 337 -35.24 21.71 6.87
N ASP A 338 -35.06 20.48 6.34
CA ASP A 338 -35.44 19.23 7.01
C ASP A 338 -34.34 18.80 8.02
N LYS A 339 -34.34 19.44 9.17
CA LYS A 339 -33.37 19.17 10.24
C LYS A 339 -33.45 17.74 10.79
N THR A 340 -34.64 17.11 10.73
CA THR A 340 -34.86 15.77 11.26
C THR A 340 -34.13 14.74 10.39
N LYS A 341 -34.35 14.75 9.08
CA LYS A 341 -33.69 13.84 8.14
C LYS A 341 -32.17 14.12 8.06
N SER A 342 -31.79 15.39 8.05
CA SER A 342 -30.38 15.79 8.09
C SER A 342 -29.64 15.13 9.26
N LYS A 343 -30.13 15.31 10.50
CA LYS A 343 -29.54 14.71 11.69
C LYS A 343 -29.58 13.17 11.67
N ALA A 344 -30.66 12.58 11.14
CA ALA A 344 -30.79 11.13 11.01
C ALA A 344 -29.69 10.55 10.10
N ARG A 345 -29.41 11.19 8.93
CA ARG A 345 -28.33 10.78 8.02
C ARG A 345 -26.95 10.87 8.66
N TRP A 346 -26.64 11.97 9.34
CA TRP A 346 -25.35 12.13 10.02
C TRP A 346 -25.15 11.16 11.18
N ARG A 347 -26.19 10.87 11.98
CA ARG A 347 -26.13 9.84 13.03
C ARG A 347 -25.91 8.44 12.44
N TRP A 348 -26.54 8.15 11.32
CA TRP A 348 -26.34 6.89 10.60
C TRP A 348 -24.86 6.74 10.18
N VAL A 349 -24.25 7.75 9.58
CA VAL A 349 -22.83 7.74 9.20
C VAL A 349 -21.92 7.43 10.38
N ILE A 350 -22.14 8.10 11.52
CA ILE A 350 -21.34 7.89 12.74
C ILE A 350 -21.51 6.46 13.26
N LYS A 351 -22.73 5.92 13.21
CA LYS A 351 -23.03 4.57 13.70
C LYS A 351 -22.39 3.49 12.83
N GLU A 352 -22.50 3.63 11.51
CA GLU A 352 -22.00 2.61 10.57
C GLU A 352 -20.47 2.52 10.56
N GLU A 353 -19.77 3.65 10.46
CA GLU A 353 -18.31 3.66 10.44
C GLU A 353 -17.75 4.88 11.17
N PRO A 354 -17.65 4.82 12.50
CA PRO A 354 -17.14 5.94 13.31
C PRO A 354 -15.72 6.37 12.95
N LEU A 355 -14.88 5.44 12.45
CA LEU A 355 -13.50 5.73 12.03
C LEU A 355 -13.40 6.33 10.62
N SER A 356 -14.51 6.67 9.97
CA SER A 356 -14.50 7.28 8.65
C SER A 356 -14.28 8.80 8.70
N TYR A 357 -13.80 9.36 7.60
CA TYR A 357 -13.77 10.82 7.38
C TYR A 357 -15.17 11.43 7.53
N TYR A 358 -16.18 10.77 6.95
CA TYR A 358 -17.55 11.27 6.99
C TYR A 358 -18.16 11.25 8.40
N ALA A 359 -17.75 10.33 9.26
CA ALA A 359 -18.16 10.33 10.67
C ALA A 359 -17.62 11.56 11.41
N VAL A 360 -16.36 11.94 11.16
CA VAL A 360 -15.77 13.17 11.70
C VAL A 360 -16.54 14.39 11.23
N MET A 361 -16.85 14.47 9.94
CA MET A 361 -17.60 15.59 9.38
C MET A 361 -19.06 15.64 9.90
N ALA A 362 -19.69 14.48 10.05
CA ALA A 362 -21.03 14.35 10.63
C ALA A 362 -21.06 14.75 12.10
N ALA A 363 -20.09 14.34 12.88
CA ALA A 363 -19.95 14.71 14.28
C ALA A 363 -19.82 16.23 14.46
N LYS A 364 -18.99 16.87 13.62
CA LYS A 364 -18.87 18.33 13.59
C LYS A 364 -20.21 19.03 13.27
N ARG A 365 -21.04 18.46 12.37
CA ARG A 365 -22.37 19.00 12.02
C ARG A 365 -23.41 18.79 13.12
N LEU A 366 -23.24 17.76 13.94
CA LEU A 366 -24.11 17.45 15.08
C LEU A 366 -23.66 18.09 16.38
N ASP A 367 -22.52 18.80 16.37
CA ASP A 367 -21.85 19.32 17.57
C ASP A 367 -21.67 18.23 18.64
N THR A 368 -21.09 17.10 18.23
CA THR A 368 -20.85 15.95 19.10
C THR A 368 -19.42 15.44 18.93
N THR A 369 -18.96 14.66 19.90
CA THR A 369 -17.63 14.03 19.88
C THR A 369 -17.73 12.56 19.50
N LEU A 370 -16.72 12.05 18.76
CA LEU A 370 -16.61 10.63 18.41
C LEU A 370 -15.93 9.80 19.50
N ILE A 371 -15.25 10.46 20.43
CA ILE A 371 -14.56 9.84 21.55
C ILE A 371 -15.17 10.41 22.83
N ALA A 372 -15.61 9.54 23.73
CA ALA A 372 -16.05 9.97 25.05
C ALA A 372 -14.90 10.68 25.77
N SER A 373 -15.17 11.87 26.29
CA SER A 373 -14.20 12.62 27.07
C SER A 373 -13.87 11.83 28.33
N GLY A 374 -12.66 11.28 28.38
CA GLY A 374 -12.15 10.55 29.53
C GLY A 374 -10.64 10.40 29.40
N SER A 375 -9.90 11.10 30.23
CA SER A 375 -8.47 10.86 30.40
C SER A 375 -8.28 9.65 31.32
N SER A 376 -8.58 8.44 30.85
CA SER A 376 -8.06 7.28 31.54
C SER A 376 -6.55 7.21 31.25
N SER A 377 -5.76 7.27 32.31
CA SER A 377 -4.33 7.02 32.29
C SER A 377 -4.00 5.61 32.77
N ALA A 378 -4.97 4.69 32.65
CA ALA A 378 -4.74 3.31 33.05
C ALA A 378 -3.57 2.72 32.22
N PRO A 379 -2.60 2.10 32.88
CA PRO A 379 -1.51 1.44 32.16
C PRO A 379 -2.06 0.29 31.33
N TYR A 380 -1.42 0.06 30.18
CA TYR A 380 -1.77 -1.11 29.38
C TYR A 380 -1.46 -2.41 30.13
N PRO A 381 -2.22 -3.48 29.89
CA PRO A 381 -2.05 -4.74 30.60
C PRO A 381 -0.68 -5.36 30.29
N HIS A 382 -0.02 -5.88 31.31
CA HIS A 382 1.19 -6.69 31.19
C HIS A 382 0.81 -8.16 31.05
N VAL A 383 1.41 -8.83 30.06
CA VAL A 383 1.24 -10.27 29.83
C VAL A 383 2.66 -10.86 29.73
N ALA A 384 3.06 -11.68 30.71
CA ALA A 384 4.43 -12.17 30.84
C ALA A 384 5.01 -12.78 29.55
N ALA A 385 4.18 -13.52 28.77
CA ALA A 385 4.61 -14.06 27.49
C ALA A 385 4.87 -12.99 26.41
N VAL A 386 4.12 -11.87 26.44
CA VAL A 386 4.32 -10.72 25.56
C VAL A 386 5.56 -9.96 25.97
N ASP A 387 5.72 -9.70 27.27
CA ASP A 387 6.87 -8.96 27.82
C ASP A 387 8.19 -9.68 27.49
N SER A 388 8.27 -10.99 27.76
CA SER A 388 9.44 -11.81 27.45
C SER A 388 9.76 -11.86 25.94
N ALA A 389 8.74 -11.97 25.07
CA ALA A 389 8.95 -11.92 23.62
C ALA A 389 9.42 -10.54 23.15
N THR A 390 8.91 -9.47 23.74
CA THR A 390 9.32 -8.09 23.43
C THR A 390 10.76 -7.80 23.86
N GLU A 391 11.17 -8.33 25.01
CA GLU A 391 12.57 -8.26 25.45
C GLU A 391 13.51 -8.94 24.47
N ARG A 392 13.14 -10.12 23.94
CA ARG A 392 13.94 -10.79 22.88
C ARG A 392 14.02 -9.94 21.61
N VAL A 393 12.90 -9.38 21.14
CA VAL A 393 12.89 -8.48 19.98
C VAL A 393 13.85 -7.32 20.19
N ARG A 394 13.80 -6.68 21.37
CA ARG A 394 14.67 -5.55 21.72
C ARG A 394 16.14 -5.97 21.75
N ALA A 395 16.47 -7.04 22.47
CA ALA A 395 17.84 -7.55 22.56
C ALA A 395 18.44 -7.92 21.20
N LEU A 396 17.63 -8.49 20.30
CA LEU A 396 18.06 -8.78 18.92
C LEU A 396 18.36 -7.50 18.14
N LYS A 397 17.49 -6.47 18.25
CA LYS A 397 17.70 -5.18 17.58
C LYS A 397 18.93 -4.45 18.10
N ASP A 398 19.14 -4.41 19.40
CA ASP A 398 20.30 -3.75 20.03
C ASP A 398 21.63 -4.37 19.54
N LEU A 399 21.58 -5.60 19.06
CA LEU A 399 22.72 -6.31 18.47
C LEU A 399 22.74 -6.25 16.93
N GLY A 400 21.83 -5.51 16.30
CA GLY A 400 21.70 -5.41 14.86
C GLY A 400 21.26 -6.71 14.18
N MET A 401 20.53 -7.58 14.90
CA MET A 401 19.95 -8.84 14.40
C MET A 401 18.50 -8.58 13.94
N ASP A 402 18.34 -7.65 13.01
CA ASP A 402 17.02 -7.14 12.59
C ASP A 402 16.12 -8.19 11.94
N VAL A 403 16.73 -9.14 11.22
CA VAL A 403 15.99 -10.25 10.57
C VAL A 403 15.38 -11.16 11.63
N GLU A 404 16.15 -11.56 12.63
CA GLU A 404 15.70 -12.41 13.73
C GLU A 404 14.69 -11.67 14.62
N ALA A 405 14.93 -10.41 14.90
CA ALA A 405 13.97 -9.54 15.59
C ALA A 405 12.64 -9.45 14.81
N GLY A 406 12.70 -9.37 13.49
CA GLY A 406 11.54 -9.41 12.62
C GLY A 406 10.73 -10.71 12.77
N PHE A 407 11.37 -11.88 12.80
CA PHE A 407 10.69 -13.16 13.00
C PHE A 407 10.01 -13.25 14.37
N GLU A 408 10.65 -12.79 15.44
CA GLU A 408 10.06 -12.74 16.78
C GLU A 408 8.86 -11.78 16.82
N ALA A 409 8.98 -10.58 16.25
CA ALA A 409 7.90 -9.61 16.19
C ALA A 409 6.71 -10.10 15.35
N ASP A 410 6.97 -10.77 14.22
CA ASP A 410 5.93 -11.38 13.37
C ASP A 410 5.18 -12.50 14.11
N ARG A 411 5.88 -13.31 14.89
CA ARG A 411 5.25 -14.34 15.70
C ARG A 411 4.37 -13.72 16.77
N LEU A 412 4.90 -12.74 17.51
CA LEU A 412 4.20 -12.02 18.54
C LEU A 412 2.92 -11.37 18.00
N PHE A 413 3.00 -10.76 16.82
CA PHE A 413 1.86 -10.17 16.13
C PHE A 413 0.80 -11.22 15.75
N ARG A 414 1.20 -12.34 15.14
CA ARG A 414 0.27 -13.42 14.76
C ARG A 414 -0.40 -14.07 15.98
N ASP A 415 0.35 -14.29 17.06
CA ASP A 415 -0.19 -14.85 18.29
C ASP A 415 -1.23 -13.91 18.94
N ALA A 416 -1.02 -12.58 18.82
CA ALA A 416 -1.99 -11.60 19.27
C ALA A 416 -3.27 -11.59 18.42
N LEU A 417 -3.16 -11.75 17.09
CA LEU A 417 -4.33 -11.83 16.21
C LEU A 417 -5.22 -13.03 16.51
N SER A 418 -4.64 -14.14 16.97
CA SER A 418 -5.37 -15.37 17.34
C SER A 418 -5.83 -15.40 18.81
N ASN A 419 -5.39 -14.45 19.64
CA ASN A 419 -5.73 -14.42 21.06
C ASN A 419 -6.11 -13.00 21.52
N PRO A 420 -7.42 -12.68 21.62
CA PRO A 420 -7.90 -11.34 21.99
C PRO A 420 -7.32 -10.80 23.30
N SER A 421 -7.02 -11.67 24.29
CA SER A 421 -6.45 -11.25 25.58
C SER A 421 -5.04 -10.67 25.46
N ARG A 422 -4.34 -10.91 24.35
CA ARG A 422 -2.97 -10.41 24.09
C ARG A 422 -2.92 -9.16 23.20
N VAL A 423 -4.03 -8.83 22.52
CA VAL A 423 -4.06 -7.76 21.50
C VAL A 423 -3.54 -6.44 22.07
N VAL A 424 -4.10 -5.98 23.19
CA VAL A 424 -3.77 -4.67 23.77
C VAL A 424 -2.34 -4.63 24.32
N ALA A 425 -1.93 -5.70 25.03
CA ALA A 425 -0.56 -5.81 25.54
C ALA A 425 0.47 -5.82 24.40
N THR A 426 0.21 -6.59 23.35
CA THR A 426 1.12 -6.66 22.19
C THR A 426 1.14 -5.35 21.41
N ALA A 427 -0.01 -4.71 21.21
CA ALA A 427 -0.07 -3.41 20.55
C ALA A 427 0.78 -2.37 21.29
N SER A 428 0.65 -2.31 22.61
CA SER A 428 1.44 -1.42 23.45
C SER A 428 2.93 -1.74 23.39
N ALA A 429 3.31 -3.02 23.47
CA ALA A 429 4.69 -3.47 23.45
C ALA A 429 5.41 -3.19 22.12
N LEU A 430 4.67 -3.20 20.99
CA LEU A 430 5.18 -2.91 19.66
C LEU A 430 5.02 -1.43 19.25
N ALA A 431 4.62 -0.53 20.14
CA ALA A 431 4.25 0.86 19.83
C ALA A 431 5.44 1.77 19.49
N GLY A 432 6.48 1.28 18.81
CA GLY A 432 7.65 2.11 18.51
C GLY A 432 8.42 1.67 17.26
N GLY A 433 9.15 2.62 16.69
CA GLY A 433 10.07 2.40 15.59
C GLY A 433 9.44 1.71 14.37
N ASP A 434 10.15 0.76 13.80
CA ASP A 434 9.73 -0.05 12.65
C ASP A 434 8.54 -1.00 12.94
N GLN A 435 8.17 -1.18 14.22
CA GLN A 435 7.03 -2.01 14.64
C GLN A 435 5.71 -1.23 14.72
N ALA A 436 5.73 0.09 14.57
CA ALA A 436 4.56 0.95 14.72
C ALA A 436 3.36 0.50 13.86
N SER A 437 3.60 0.04 12.63
CA SER A 437 2.54 -0.47 11.75
C SER A 437 1.82 -1.70 12.33
N ARG A 438 2.55 -2.62 13.00
CA ARG A 438 1.97 -3.78 13.67
C ARG A 438 1.14 -3.37 14.91
N SER A 439 1.68 -2.45 15.71
CA SER A 439 0.96 -1.86 16.84
C SER A 439 -0.37 -1.24 16.41
N ILE A 440 -0.33 -0.42 15.37
CA ILE A 440 -1.51 0.23 14.80
C ILE A 440 -2.56 -0.78 14.30
N ALA A 441 -2.12 -1.84 13.62
CA ALA A 441 -3.03 -2.90 13.16
C ALA A 441 -3.73 -3.60 14.34
N LEU A 442 -2.99 -3.90 15.41
CA LEU A 442 -3.55 -4.45 16.64
C LEU A 442 -4.44 -3.42 17.37
N GLY A 443 -4.09 -2.14 17.34
CA GLY A 443 -4.95 -1.06 17.85
C GLY A 443 -6.29 -1.00 17.13
N LYS A 444 -6.31 -1.17 15.80
CA LYS A 444 -7.58 -1.32 15.05
C LYS A 444 -8.36 -2.53 15.52
N ARG A 445 -7.69 -3.67 15.69
CA ARG A 445 -8.29 -4.90 16.19
C ARG A 445 -8.88 -4.72 17.59
N ALA A 446 -8.18 -3.99 18.47
CA ALA A 446 -8.68 -3.67 19.82
C ALA A 446 -9.96 -2.83 19.78
N LEU A 447 -10.04 -1.83 18.88
CA LEU A 447 -11.24 -1.02 18.69
C LEU A 447 -12.43 -1.82 18.15
N ASP A 448 -12.18 -2.81 17.29
CA ASP A 448 -13.25 -3.60 16.67
C ASP A 448 -13.77 -4.70 17.61
N ASP A 449 -12.90 -5.39 18.35
CA ASP A 449 -13.24 -6.61 19.05
C ASP A 449 -13.31 -6.45 20.58
N ILE A 450 -12.60 -5.47 21.16
CA ILE A 450 -12.49 -5.32 22.61
C ILE A 450 -13.33 -4.14 23.09
N GLY A 451 -13.21 -3.01 22.41
CA GLY A 451 -14.01 -1.83 22.72
C GLY A 451 -13.36 -0.51 22.30
N ARG A 452 -14.20 0.51 22.15
CA ARG A 452 -13.83 1.85 21.70
C ARG A 452 -13.49 2.76 22.87
N THR A 453 -12.48 2.37 23.67
CA THR A 453 -11.99 3.16 24.78
C THR A 453 -10.91 4.16 24.33
N PRO A 454 -10.66 5.26 25.08
CA PRO A 454 -9.58 6.20 24.77
C PRO A 454 -8.21 5.52 24.64
N GLU A 455 -7.92 4.49 25.46
CA GLU A 455 -6.68 3.72 25.44
C GLU A 455 -6.54 2.97 24.11
N ASN A 456 -7.59 2.27 23.67
CA ASN A 456 -7.58 1.54 22.41
C ASN A 456 -7.49 2.49 21.21
N TYR A 457 -8.11 3.68 21.28
CA TYR A 457 -7.92 4.72 20.28
C TYR A 457 -6.46 5.20 20.23
N ARG A 458 -5.76 5.34 21.37
CA ARG A 458 -4.33 5.74 21.38
C ARG A 458 -3.43 4.68 20.75
N LEU A 459 -3.76 3.40 20.85
CA LEU A 459 -3.05 2.33 20.14
C LEU A 459 -3.22 2.42 18.61
N TYR A 460 -4.41 2.80 18.15
CA TYR A 460 -4.69 2.97 16.73
C TYR A 460 -4.19 4.31 16.18
N PHE A 461 -4.17 5.35 17.00
CA PHE A 461 -3.67 6.69 16.70
C PHE A 461 -2.48 7.04 17.62
N PRO A 462 -1.36 6.32 17.57
CA PRO A 462 -0.21 6.64 18.42
C PRO A 462 0.43 7.97 18.00
N VAL A 463 1.06 8.65 18.96
CA VAL A 463 1.95 9.79 18.69
C VAL A 463 3.36 9.39 19.12
N LEU A 464 4.22 9.19 18.14
CA LEU A 464 5.66 9.00 18.35
C LEU A 464 6.37 10.31 17.96
N GLU A 465 7.59 10.53 18.46
CA GLU A 465 8.39 11.74 18.18
C GLU A 465 7.67 13.06 18.56
N ARG A 466 6.84 13.03 19.61
CA ARG A 466 5.95 14.14 19.97
C ARG A 466 6.69 15.46 20.18
N GLU A 467 7.82 15.44 20.89
CA GLU A 467 8.61 16.63 21.20
C GLU A 467 9.16 17.27 19.91
N THR A 468 9.69 16.44 19.01
CA THR A 468 10.20 16.87 17.71
C THR A 468 9.07 17.43 16.83
N ILE A 469 7.90 16.79 16.82
CA ILE A 469 6.72 17.27 16.10
C ILE A 469 6.30 18.66 16.62
N VAL A 470 6.18 18.81 17.93
CA VAL A 470 5.73 20.07 18.53
C VAL A 470 6.74 21.19 18.28
N SER A 471 8.06 20.94 18.50
CA SER A 471 9.09 21.94 18.30
C SER A 471 9.21 22.37 16.84
N SER A 472 9.28 21.41 15.90
CA SER A 472 9.38 21.70 14.47
C SER A 472 8.10 22.35 13.91
N SER A 473 6.93 21.97 14.42
CA SER A 473 5.67 22.64 14.05
C SER A 473 5.67 24.09 14.47
N ARG A 474 6.08 24.38 15.70
CA ARG A 474 6.17 25.76 16.22
C ARG A 474 7.16 26.60 15.41
N GLU A 475 8.34 26.06 15.10
CA GLU A 475 9.34 26.72 14.26
C GLU A 475 8.78 27.15 12.89
N ASN A 476 7.91 26.32 12.32
CA ASN A 476 7.37 26.52 10.97
C ASN A 476 5.94 27.09 10.94
N GLY A 477 5.36 27.49 12.09
CA GLY A 477 4.01 28.04 12.18
C GLY A 477 2.90 27.05 11.81
N LEU A 478 3.08 25.77 12.11
CA LEU A 478 2.15 24.70 11.80
C LEU A 478 1.40 24.21 13.06
N ASP A 479 0.22 23.67 12.83
CA ASP A 479 -0.51 22.91 13.83
C ASP A 479 0.17 21.52 14.04
N PRO A 480 0.69 21.19 15.23
CA PRO A 480 1.36 19.91 15.48
C PRO A 480 0.41 18.72 15.30
N VAL A 481 -0.89 18.91 15.50
CA VAL A 481 -1.92 17.88 15.25
C VAL A 481 -1.97 17.52 13.78
N LEU A 482 -1.88 18.50 12.90
CA LEU A 482 -1.83 18.29 11.44
C LEU A 482 -0.58 17.54 11.04
N VAL A 483 0.59 17.88 11.60
CA VAL A 483 1.86 17.21 11.31
C VAL A 483 1.82 15.75 11.76
N ALA A 484 1.34 15.46 12.97
CA ALA A 484 1.18 14.08 13.44
C ALA A 484 0.20 13.27 12.55
N ALA A 485 -0.90 13.89 12.11
CA ALA A 485 -1.87 13.26 11.23
C ALA A 485 -1.29 12.94 9.84
N LEU A 486 -0.42 13.81 9.32
CA LEU A 486 0.29 13.61 8.07
C LEU A 486 1.33 12.47 8.20
N ILE A 487 2.19 12.48 9.22
CA ILE A 487 3.16 11.40 9.50
C ILE A 487 2.45 10.04 9.61
N ARG A 488 1.28 10.01 10.28
CA ARG A 488 0.47 8.81 10.39
C ARG A 488 0.02 8.28 9.04
N GLN A 489 -0.29 9.16 8.09
CA GLN A 489 -0.70 8.76 6.74
C GLN A 489 0.50 8.36 5.86
N GLU A 490 1.62 9.06 5.98
CA GLU A 490 2.79 8.85 5.13
C GLU A 490 3.55 7.56 5.46
N SER A 491 3.76 7.29 6.74
CA SER A 491 4.65 6.21 7.16
C SER A 491 4.11 5.30 8.26
N ASN A 492 2.94 5.60 8.83
CA ASN A 492 2.50 4.99 10.09
C ASN A 492 3.53 5.16 11.23
N PHE A 493 4.26 6.27 11.25
CA PHE A 493 5.37 6.51 12.18
C PHE A 493 6.57 5.55 12.01
N ASN A 494 6.73 4.91 10.86
CA ASN A 494 7.90 4.09 10.57
C ASN A 494 9.03 4.97 9.97
N PRO A 495 10.13 5.21 10.69
CA PRO A 495 11.22 6.05 10.20
C PRO A 495 11.99 5.41 9.03
N ALA A 496 11.96 4.08 8.91
CA ALA A 496 12.61 3.35 7.82
C ALA A 496 11.72 3.19 6.56
N ALA A 497 10.56 3.83 6.53
CA ALA A 497 9.63 3.71 5.40
C ALA A 497 10.24 4.24 4.10
N THR A 498 10.10 3.44 3.03
CA THR A 498 10.48 3.83 1.67
C THR A 498 9.34 3.49 0.72
N SER A 499 8.86 4.48 -0.03
CA SER A 499 7.81 4.26 -1.02
C SER A 499 8.38 3.63 -2.31
N PRO A 500 7.54 3.02 -3.15
CA PRO A 500 7.97 2.54 -4.48
C PRO A 500 8.56 3.64 -5.37
N ALA A 501 8.20 4.90 -5.14
CA ALA A 501 8.76 6.05 -5.84
C ALA A 501 10.07 6.58 -5.24
N GLY A 502 10.53 6.00 -4.12
CA GLY A 502 11.77 6.39 -3.45
C GLY A 502 11.62 7.51 -2.39
N ALA A 503 10.39 7.89 -2.03
CA ALA A 503 10.17 8.78 -0.89
C ALA A 503 10.54 8.10 0.42
N ARG A 504 11.11 8.84 1.41
CA ARG A 504 11.77 8.26 2.58
C ARG A 504 11.31 8.88 3.90
N GLY A 505 11.29 8.04 4.93
CA GLY A 505 11.14 8.43 6.33
C GLY A 505 9.72 8.82 6.73
N LEU A 506 9.60 9.46 7.89
CA LEU A 506 8.32 9.72 8.56
C LEU A 506 7.34 10.56 7.73
N MET A 507 7.81 11.58 7.03
CA MET A 507 7.01 12.49 6.20
C MET A 507 7.16 12.21 4.70
N GLN A 508 7.77 11.08 4.31
CA GLN A 508 7.91 10.58 2.94
C GLN A 508 8.45 11.64 1.96
N LEU A 509 9.61 12.20 2.28
CA LEU A 509 10.27 13.17 1.43
C LEU A 509 11.03 12.50 0.28
N MET A 510 10.87 13.04 -0.93
CA MET A 510 11.72 12.66 -2.06
C MET A 510 13.15 13.14 -1.81
N PRO A 511 14.19 12.34 -2.15
CA PRO A 511 15.60 12.71 -1.91
C PRO A 511 16.01 14.08 -2.47
N ASP A 512 15.49 14.47 -3.64
CA ASP A 512 15.82 15.77 -4.25
C ASP A 512 15.15 16.92 -3.50
N VAL A 513 13.91 16.75 -3.04
CA VAL A 513 13.21 17.72 -2.17
C VAL A 513 13.97 17.85 -0.84
N GLY A 514 14.35 16.71 -0.24
CA GLY A 514 15.14 16.68 0.99
C GLY A 514 16.47 17.42 0.86
N ARG A 515 17.19 17.23 -0.27
CA ARG A 515 18.45 17.93 -0.57
C ARG A 515 18.26 19.45 -0.63
N SER A 516 17.24 19.92 -1.34
CA SER A 516 16.95 21.33 -1.49
C SER A 516 16.62 21.98 -0.15
N LEU A 517 15.80 21.31 0.67
CA LEU A 517 15.43 21.78 2.00
C LEU A 517 16.61 21.74 2.98
N ALA A 518 17.44 20.70 2.94
CA ALA A 518 18.64 20.56 3.76
C ALA A 518 19.64 21.69 3.47
N SER A 519 19.88 22.01 2.20
CA SER A 519 20.70 23.14 1.78
C SER A 519 20.16 24.47 2.33
N ALA A 520 18.85 24.70 2.23
CA ALA A 520 18.20 25.89 2.75
C ALA A 520 18.26 26.03 4.29
N LYS A 521 18.38 24.90 5.00
CA LYS A 521 18.49 24.82 6.47
C LYS A 521 19.93 24.67 6.98
N GLY A 522 20.93 24.70 6.08
CA GLY A 522 22.36 24.56 6.45
C GLY A 522 22.75 23.17 6.96
N ILE A 523 22.05 22.12 6.58
CA ILE A 523 22.36 20.75 6.95
C ILE A 523 23.41 20.19 5.98
N ALA A 524 24.63 20.02 6.44
CA ALA A 524 25.76 19.50 5.67
C ALA A 524 26.68 18.63 6.56
N PRO A 525 27.29 17.54 6.02
CA PRO A 525 27.13 17.05 4.65
C PRO A 525 25.77 16.40 4.40
N TRP A 526 25.24 16.53 3.19
CA TRP A 526 23.98 15.91 2.81
C TRP A 526 24.20 14.46 2.35
N ASN A 527 23.40 13.56 2.94
CA ASN A 527 23.19 12.20 2.44
C ASN A 527 21.70 11.91 2.47
N SER A 528 21.15 11.26 1.45
CA SER A 528 19.74 10.92 1.37
C SER A 528 19.26 9.97 2.48
N ASP A 529 20.16 9.25 3.14
CA ASP A 529 19.83 8.37 4.27
C ASP A 529 19.52 9.17 5.55
N LEU A 530 19.89 10.45 5.62
CA LEU A 530 19.44 11.38 6.67
C LEU A 530 17.91 11.52 6.71
N LEU A 531 17.23 11.18 5.62
CA LEU A 531 15.75 11.13 5.60
C LEU A 531 15.16 9.98 6.42
N TYR A 532 15.96 9.02 6.86
CA TYR A 532 15.54 7.99 7.80
C TYR A 532 15.74 8.41 9.27
N ASP A 533 16.50 9.49 9.52
CA ASP A 533 16.60 10.08 10.86
C ASP A 533 15.29 10.85 11.17
N PRO A 534 14.56 10.46 12.27
CA PRO A 534 13.28 11.06 12.61
C PRO A 534 13.31 12.58 12.74
N ALA A 535 14.30 13.09 13.46
CA ALA A 535 14.41 14.53 13.75
C ALA A 535 14.67 15.34 12.48
N THR A 536 15.59 14.89 11.64
CA THR A 536 15.91 15.52 10.35
C THR A 536 14.70 15.47 9.41
N ASN A 537 14.03 14.31 9.31
CA ASN A 537 12.89 14.14 8.44
C ASN A 537 11.72 15.05 8.81
N ILE A 538 11.38 15.12 10.12
CA ILE A 538 10.31 16.01 10.63
C ILE A 538 10.69 17.48 10.41
N LYS A 539 11.93 17.87 10.68
CA LYS A 539 12.39 19.25 10.47
C LYS A 539 12.28 19.71 9.01
N LEU A 540 12.68 18.84 8.08
CA LEU A 540 12.59 19.14 6.64
C LEU A 540 11.15 19.07 6.13
N GLY A 541 10.39 18.04 6.56
CA GLY A 541 9.00 17.84 6.13
C GLY A 541 8.06 18.94 6.62
N THR A 542 8.25 19.44 7.86
CA THR A 542 7.48 20.58 8.37
C THR A 542 7.83 21.88 7.63
N ALA A 543 9.10 22.09 7.27
CA ALA A 543 9.47 23.22 6.42
C ALA A 543 8.77 23.15 5.05
N HIS A 544 8.72 21.99 4.41
CA HIS A 544 7.99 21.78 3.16
C HIS A 544 6.49 22.05 3.32
N LEU A 545 5.84 21.44 4.32
CA LEU A 545 4.42 21.61 4.58
C LEU A 545 4.07 23.08 4.87
N SER A 546 4.94 23.82 5.57
CA SER A 546 4.74 25.24 5.87
C SER A 546 4.68 26.11 4.62
N VAL A 547 5.47 25.81 3.60
CA VAL A 547 5.40 26.51 2.31
C VAL A 547 4.01 26.32 1.69
N LEU A 548 3.52 25.09 1.70
CA LEU A 548 2.22 24.76 1.10
C LEU A 548 1.05 25.36 1.88
N THR A 549 1.09 25.34 3.23
CA THR A 549 0.01 25.92 4.06
C THR A 549 -0.04 27.44 3.99
N ARG A 550 1.09 28.11 3.75
CA ARG A 550 1.11 29.56 3.45
C ARG A 550 0.52 29.88 2.09
N LYS A 551 0.81 29.07 1.08
CA LYS A 551 0.25 29.25 -0.27
C LYS A 551 -1.24 28.91 -0.32
N TYR A 552 -1.65 27.88 0.38
CA TYR A 552 -3.03 27.38 0.43
C TYR A 552 -3.56 27.44 1.88
N PRO A 553 -4.26 28.53 2.27
CA PRO A 553 -4.83 28.65 3.62
C PRO A 553 -5.82 27.54 3.97
N GLU A 554 -6.52 26.99 2.96
CA GLU A 554 -7.37 25.82 3.16
C GLU A 554 -6.53 24.54 3.23
N VAL A 555 -6.50 23.93 4.41
CA VAL A 555 -5.71 22.71 4.71
C VAL A 555 -5.94 21.59 3.66
N VAL A 556 -7.16 21.47 3.16
CA VAL A 556 -7.51 20.49 2.12
C VAL A 556 -6.64 20.65 0.87
N LYS A 557 -6.45 21.91 0.42
CA LYS A 557 -5.65 22.22 -0.78
C LYS A 557 -4.16 22.03 -0.51
N ALA A 558 -3.67 22.44 0.68
CA ALA A 558 -2.28 22.22 1.07
C ALA A 558 -1.92 20.72 1.12
N LEU A 559 -2.78 19.90 1.69
CA LEU A 559 -2.61 18.43 1.71
C LEU A 559 -2.67 17.80 0.31
N ALA A 560 -3.58 18.28 -0.54
CA ALA A 560 -3.66 17.82 -1.92
C ALA A 560 -2.39 18.20 -2.71
N ALA A 561 -1.81 19.38 -2.44
CA ALA A 561 -0.57 19.84 -3.06
C ALA A 561 0.66 19.04 -2.58
N TYR A 562 0.68 18.67 -1.30
CA TYR A 562 1.74 17.83 -0.74
C TYR A 562 1.82 16.46 -1.46
N ASN A 563 0.67 15.82 -1.69
CA ASN A 563 0.60 14.50 -2.32
C ASN A 563 0.68 14.56 -3.86
N ALA A 564 -0.07 15.48 -4.50
CA ALA A 564 -0.24 15.48 -5.96
C ALA A 564 0.53 16.57 -6.70
N GLY A 565 1.09 17.56 -5.97
CA GLY A 565 1.78 18.72 -6.52
C GLY A 565 0.86 19.90 -6.80
N GLU A 566 1.43 21.09 -6.72
CA GLU A 566 0.72 22.38 -6.78
C GLU A 566 -0.02 22.62 -8.10
N SER A 567 0.61 22.32 -9.23
CA SER A 567 0.02 22.57 -10.56
C SER A 567 -1.31 21.84 -10.79
N ARG A 568 -1.49 20.69 -10.15
CA ARG A 568 -2.76 19.94 -10.18
C ARG A 568 -3.81 20.59 -9.30
N VAL A 569 -3.42 21.02 -8.10
CA VAL A 569 -4.33 21.70 -7.17
C VAL A 569 -4.86 23.02 -7.77
N GLU A 570 -4.01 23.78 -8.45
CA GLU A 570 -4.43 25.00 -9.16
C GLU A 570 -5.53 24.71 -10.19
N LYS A 571 -5.38 23.64 -10.97
CA LYS A 571 -6.43 23.19 -11.92
C LYS A 571 -7.71 22.74 -11.19
N TRP A 572 -7.58 22.01 -10.09
CA TRP A 572 -8.75 21.52 -9.35
C TRP A 572 -9.50 22.65 -8.64
N ALA A 573 -8.80 23.70 -8.23
CA ALA A 573 -9.38 24.86 -7.58
C ALA A 573 -10.27 25.70 -8.51
N THR A 574 -10.18 25.52 -9.84
CA THR A 574 -11.07 26.19 -10.80
C THR A 574 -12.43 25.49 -10.98
N LYS A 575 -12.61 24.30 -10.41
CA LYS A 575 -13.86 23.53 -10.56
C LYS A 575 -15.01 24.17 -9.78
N ALA A 576 -16.23 24.01 -10.28
CA ALA A 576 -17.44 24.50 -9.62
C ALA A 576 -17.53 23.95 -8.18
N GLY A 577 -17.87 24.78 -7.23
CA GLY A 577 -17.97 24.44 -5.81
C GLY A 577 -16.65 24.33 -5.05
N ALA A 578 -15.48 24.50 -5.70
CA ALA A 578 -14.17 24.37 -5.06
C ALA A 578 -13.85 25.44 -3.99
N ALA A 579 -14.70 26.44 -3.81
CA ALA A 579 -14.65 27.36 -2.68
C ALA A 579 -15.09 26.73 -1.35
N ASP A 580 -15.95 25.68 -1.40
CA ASP A 580 -16.26 24.86 -0.22
C ASP A 580 -15.18 23.78 -0.09
N PRO A 581 -14.39 23.76 1.01
CA PRO A 581 -13.30 22.80 1.19
C PRO A 581 -13.75 21.34 1.16
N GLU A 582 -14.99 21.06 1.61
CA GLU A 582 -15.54 19.71 1.59
C GLU A 582 -15.90 19.29 0.16
N VAL A 583 -16.48 20.21 -0.64
CA VAL A 583 -16.75 19.96 -2.07
C VAL A 583 -15.44 19.82 -2.84
N PHE A 584 -14.44 20.65 -2.55
CA PHE A 584 -13.10 20.51 -3.15
C PHE A 584 -12.53 19.11 -2.91
N ALA A 585 -12.58 18.61 -1.65
CA ALA A 585 -12.10 17.27 -1.31
C ALA A 585 -12.81 16.17 -2.12
N GLU A 586 -14.12 16.30 -2.34
CA GLU A 586 -14.89 15.35 -3.17
C GLU A 586 -14.52 15.39 -4.64
N ARG A 587 -14.18 16.57 -5.15
CA ARG A 587 -13.87 16.80 -6.57
C ARG A 587 -12.40 16.59 -6.94
N ILE A 588 -11.55 16.16 -6.02
CA ILE A 588 -10.19 15.70 -6.33
C ILE A 588 -10.30 14.49 -7.27
N PRO A 589 -9.82 14.58 -8.53
CA PRO A 589 -10.01 13.50 -9.50
C PRO A 589 -9.22 12.24 -9.16
N PHE A 590 -8.06 12.39 -8.53
CA PHE A 590 -7.18 11.27 -8.16
C PHE A 590 -7.68 10.63 -6.87
N VAL A 591 -8.13 9.38 -6.98
CA VAL A 591 -8.67 8.61 -5.84
C VAL A 591 -7.64 8.56 -4.71
N GLU A 592 -6.38 8.29 -5.02
CA GLU A 592 -5.28 8.26 -4.05
C GLU A 592 -5.17 9.58 -3.27
N THR A 593 -5.11 10.71 -3.98
CA THR A 593 -4.99 12.03 -3.34
C THR A 593 -6.25 12.40 -2.55
N ARG A 594 -7.42 12.05 -3.05
CA ARG A 594 -8.69 12.26 -2.37
C ARG A 594 -8.76 11.49 -1.05
N ASP A 595 -8.38 10.22 -1.07
CA ASP A 595 -8.36 9.37 0.13
C ASP A 595 -7.24 9.79 1.11
N TYR A 596 -6.10 10.24 0.59
CA TYR A 596 -5.01 10.82 1.37
C TYR A 596 -5.50 12.03 2.19
N VAL A 597 -6.12 12.99 1.55
CA VAL A 597 -6.65 14.20 2.20
C VAL A 597 -7.69 13.85 3.26
N ARG A 598 -8.67 12.99 2.91
CA ARG A 598 -9.72 12.55 3.84
C ARG A 598 -9.16 11.81 5.05
N THR A 599 -8.16 10.95 4.84
CA THR A 599 -7.53 10.19 5.91
C THR A 599 -6.78 11.10 6.87
N ILE A 600 -6.04 12.10 6.38
CA ILE A 600 -5.33 13.05 7.24
C ILE A 600 -6.30 13.90 8.03
N LEU A 601 -7.36 14.41 7.43
CA LEU A 601 -8.38 15.20 8.13
C LEU A 601 -9.10 14.38 9.21
N ARG A 602 -9.38 13.10 8.95
CA ARG A 602 -9.88 12.15 9.94
C ARG A 602 -8.86 11.97 11.08
N ASN A 603 -7.61 11.66 10.76
CA ASN A 603 -6.56 11.46 11.74
C ASN A 603 -6.37 12.70 12.62
N ARG A 604 -6.37 13.90 12.01
CA ARG A 604 -6.27 15.16 12.72
C ARG A 604 -7.35 15.31 13.79
N ALA A 605 -8.61 15.00 13.45
CA ALA A 605 -9.71 15.09 14.41
C ALA A 605 -9.53 14.13 15.61
N TYR A 606 -9.07 12.90 15.33
CA TYR A 606 -8.79 11.92 16.40
C TYR A 606 -7.60 12.33 17.26
N TYR A 607 -6.50 12.79 16.68
CA TYR A 607 -5.34 13.28 17.42
C TYR A 607 -5.69 14.49 18.30
N GLN A 608 -6.50 15.41 17.79
CA GLN A 608 -6.98 16.56 18.56
C GLN A 608 -7.82 16.16 19.78
N ALA A 609 -8.64 15.12 19.63
CA ALA A 609 -9.49 14.63 20.71
C ALA A 609 -8.75 13.77 21.75
N LEU A 610 -7.66 13.08 21.35
CA LEU A 610 -6.97 12.10 22.19
C LEU A 610 -5.81 12.67 22.99
N TYR A 611 -5.19 13.76 22.53
CA TYR A 611 -3.96 14.27 23.12
C TYR A 611 -4.01 15.76 23.43
N PRO A 612 -3.47 16.20 24.58
CA PRO A 612 -3.16 17.61 24.81
C PRO A 612 -1.93 17.99 23.98
N TRP A 613 -2.03 19.07 23.18
CA TRP A 613 -0.98 19.53 22.28
C TRP A 613 -0.35 20.85 22.73
#